data_91ef2fed8cb8d827f3327fe6379754a2
#
_entry.id   91ef2fed8cb8d827f3327fe6379754a2
#
_cell.length_a   1.000
_cell.length_b   1.000
_cell.length_c   1.000
_cell.angle_alpha   90.00
_cell.angle_beta   90.00
_cell.angle_gamma   90.00
#
_symmetry.space_group_name_H-M   'P 1'
#
loop_
_entity.id
_entity.type
_entity.pdbx_description
1 polymer ?
#
loop_
_entity_poly.entity_id
_entity_poly.type
_entity_poly.pdbx_seq_one_letter_code
_entity_poly.pdbx_strand_id
1 'polypeptide(L)'
;GKVKDGPYKTKLEQVEASLLQELDYPLGEPHRTPEDYWTAMLLQLDKPEITDDLSKLDDPELFKKVNRSIGTTVQPTYYRERLHEAATGTDDTKQEVLTKDFNMWQGSTLKNWIRAEDVRPLQTDMRIDQCTKDKGWVIFTGFDFSMGDDFHGGTWLAVKKNPAGRGNFFHADCDFWIKEESLKNSAIRPLLETWIEQGWLHLCPGKVFQPALFTDRLLELYSKGCQFMFFGYDKYRAPDPINTLKACLQTKMGVAQPEKYVMPVSQLNSEFSGPTENLYDAMFAPVPFISFSNSPLWPFCFGSAVLETDSRENVRPVKRAQTDSCKVDPVQALVEAMDVYLRYEGQNH
;
A
#
# COMPACT_ATOMS: atom_id res chain seq x y z
N GLY A 1 -2.01 -17.62 12.29
CA GLY A 1 -1.83 -16.56 13.29
C GLY A 1 -2.87 -15.46 13.13
N LYS A 2 -3.21 -14.79 14.22
CA LYS A 2 -4.14 -13.66 14.19
C LYS A 2 -3.44 -12.45 13.56
N VAL A 3 -3.84 -12.05 12.36
CA VAL A 3 -3.32 -10.88 11.67
C VAL A 3 -4.30 -9.72 11.90
N LYS A 4 -3.79 -8.54 12.27
CA LYS A 4 -4.58 -7.35 12.64
C LYS A 4 -5.60 -6.95 11.56
N ASP A 5 -5.31 -7.19 10.29
CA ASP A 5 -6.17 -6.83 9.15
C ASP A 5 -6.49 -8.06 8.27
N GLY A 6 -6.52 -9.25 8.87
CA GLY A 6 -6.82 -10.49 8.15
C GLY A 6 -8.33 -10.74 7.98
N PRO A 7 -8.73 -11.66 7.06
CA PRO A 7 -10.13 -11.96 6.77
C PRO A 7 -10.93 -12.41 8.00
N TYR A 8 -10.29 -13.04 8.97
CA TYR A 8 -10.91 -13.39 10.25
C TYR A 8 -11.30 -12.15 11.06
N LYS A 9 -10.42 -11.13 11.10
CA LYS A 9 -10.68 -9.88 11.81
C LYS A 9 -11.85 -9.13 11.17
N THR A 10 -11.83 -9.04 9.84
CA THR A 10 -12.91 -8.39 9.07
C THR A 10 -14.25 -9.10 9.29
N LYS A 11 -14.26 -10.44 9.24
CA LYS A 11 -15.51 -11.19 9.47
C LYS A 11 -16.02 -11.04 10.90
N LEU A 12 -15.10 -11.02 11.87
CA LEU A 12 -15.46 -10.77 13.26
C LEU A 12 -16.11 -9.39 13.45
N GLU A 13 -15.49 -8.34 12.89
CA GLU A 13 -16.03 -6.98 12.95
C GLU A 13 -17.41 -6.87 12.28
N GLN A 14 -17.65 -7.62 11.20
CA GLN A 14 -18.96 -7.73 10.58
C GLN A 14 -20.01 -8.37 11.52
N VAL A 15 -19.62 -9.47 12.18
CA VAL A 15 -20.51 -10.15 13.14
C VAL A 15 -20.79 -9.26 14.36
N GLU A 16 -19.77 -8.59 14.90
CA GLU A 16 -19.94 -7.63 16.00
C GLU A 16 -20.88 -6.47 15.59
N ALA A 17 -20.70 -5.91 14.39
CA ALA A 17 -21.52 -4.83 13.87
C ALA A 17 -22.99 -5.27 13.69
N SER A 18 -23.21 -6.49 13.18
CA SER A 18 -24.55 -7.06 13.02
C SER A 18 -25.24 -7.26 14.38
N LEU A 19 -24.53 -7.84 15.36
CA LEU A 19 -25.06 -8.02 16.71
C LEU A 19 -25.41 -6.68 17.40
N LEU A 20 -24.63 -5.62 17.16
CA LEU A 20 -24.93 -4.28 17.68
C LEU A 20 -26.18 -3.67 17.01
N GLN A 21 -26.34 -3.90 15.71
CA GLN A 21 -27.53 -3.45 14.97
C GLN A 21 -28.80 -4.16 15.46
N GLU A 22 -28.71 -5.45 15.83
CA GLU A 22 -29.85 -6.18 16.37
C GLU A 22 -30.38 -5.59 17.68
N LEU A 23 -29.54 -4.91 18.48
CA LEU A 23 -29.94 -4.25 19.72
C LEU A 23 -30.85 -3.03 19.45
N ASP A 24 -30.83 -2.48 18.25
CA ASP A 24 -31.67 -1.33 17.85
C ASP A 24 -33.02 -1.73 17.28
N TYR A 25 -33.32 -3.05 17.10
CA TYR A 25 -34.59 -3.53 16.60
C TYR A 25 -35.60 -3.75 17.73
N PRO A 26 -36.87 -3.49 17.48
CA PRO A 26 -37.92 -3.76 18.45
C PRO A 26 -37.99 -5.25 18.82
N LEU A 27 -38.08 -5.54 20.12
CA LEU A 27 -38.22 -6.90 20.63
C LEU A 27 -39.48 -7.55 20.03
N GLY A 28 -39.31 -8.67 19.33
CA GLY A 28 -40.38 -9.50 18.79
C GLY A 28 -40.58 -9.43 17.27
N GLU A 29 -39.83 -8.60 16.54
CA GLU A 29 -39.79 -8.67 15.08
C GLU A 29 -38.74 -9.66 14.59
N PRO A 30 -39.07 -10.65 13.74
CA PRO A 30 -38.13 -11.58 13.20
C PRO A 30 -37.24 -10.87 12.16
N HIS A 31 -36.08 -10.45 12.58
CA HIS A 31 -35.06 -9.94 11.70
C HIS A 31 -33.94 -11.00 11.56
N ARG A 32 -33.66 -11.45 10.35
CA ARG A 32 -32.56 -12.39 10.06
C ARG A 32 -31.64 -11.77 9.06
N THR A 33 -30.36 -11.65 9.45
CA THR A 33 -29.26 -11.28 8.59
C THR A 33 -28.45 -12.52 8.19
N PRO A 34 -27.63 -12.49 7.14
CA PRO A 34 -26.70 -13.58 6.84
C PRO A 34 -25.75 -13.90 8.00
N GLU A 35 -25.54 -12.95 8.91
CA GLU A 35 -24.67 -13.07 10.07
C GLU A 35 -25.29 -13.91 11.19
N ASP A 36 -26.60 -14.07 11.25
CA ASP A 36 -27.33 -14.87 12.25
C ASP A 36 -26.95 -16.36 12.23
N TYR A 37 -26.36 -16.82 11.13
CA TYR A 37 -25.84 -18.17 11.00
C TYR A 37 -24.41 -18.33 11.53
N TRP A 38 -23.79 -17.25 12.04
CA TRP A 38 -22.44 -17.28 12.57
C TRP A 38 -22.46 -17.21 14.09
N THR A 39 -21.66 -18.07 14.72
CA THR A 39 -21.34 -17.99 16.14
C THR A 39 -19.86 -17.75 16.30
N ALA A 40 -19.50 -16.69 17.02
CA ALA A 40 -18.10 -16.39 17.34
C ALA A 40 -17.88 -16.45 18.84
N MET A 41 -16.84 -17.17 19.26
CA MET A 41 -16.32 -17.13 20.63
C MET A 41 -14.91 -16.57 20.60
N LEU A 42 -14.71 -15.47 21.31
CA LEU A 42 -13.44 -14.77 21.38
C LEU A 42 -12.86 -14.89 22.77
N LEU A 43 -11.62 -15.37 22.82
CA LEU A 43 -10.80 -15.35 24.01
C LEU A 43 -9.66 -14.34 23.72
N GLN A 44 -9.87 -13.10 24.12
CA GLN A 44 -8.92 -11.99 23.89
C GLN A 44 -9.02 -10.95 24.98
N LEU A 45 -8.03 -10.05 25.03
CA LEU A 45 -8.06 -8.89 25.90
C LEU A 45 -9.04 -7.82 25.36
N ASP A 46 -9.63 -7.06 26.27
CA ASP A 46 -10.43 -5.90 25.89
C ASP A 46 -9.55 -4.75 25.38
N LYS A 47 -10.12 -3.84 24.57
CA LYS A 47 -9.36 -2.73 23.96
C LYS A 47 -8.50 -1.94 24.95
N PRO A 48 -8.96 -1.60 26.16
CA PRO A 48 -8.14 -0.89 27.15
C PRO A 48 -6.97 -1.70 27.71
N GLU A 49 -7.04 -3.04 27.62
CA GLU A 49 -6.03 -3.96 28.16
C GLU A 49 -4.93 -4.29 27.13
N ILE A 50 -5.16 -3.95 25.87
CA ILE A 50 -4.19 -4.18 24.79
C ILE A 50 -3.01 -3.23 25.00
N THR A 51 -1.83 -3.77 25.27
CA THR A 51 -0.62 -3.00 25.54
C THR A 51 0.62 -3.74 25.09
N ASP A 52 1.66 -3.00 24.72
CA ASP A 52 3.00 -3.50 24.44
C ASP A 52 3.89 -3.50 25.69
N ASP A 53 3.39 -2.98 26.80
CA ASP A 53 4.04 -3.00 28.11
C ASP A 53 3.76 -4.33 28.78
N LEU A 54 4.71 -5.25 28.69
CA LEU A 54 4.61 -6.62 29.20
C LEU A 54 4.36 -6.68 30.71
N SER A 55 4.78 -5.66 31.49
CA SER A 55 4.58 -5.62 32.93
C SER A 55 3.10 -5.48 33.33
N LYS A 56 2.29 -4.91 32.46
CA LYS A 56 0.85 -4.76 32.65
C LYS A 56 0.06 -6.02 32.30
N LEU A 57 0.69 -6.98 31.64
CA LEU A 57 0.08 -8.23 31.24
C LEU A 57 0.26 -9.34 32.29
N ASP A 58 1.10 -9.16 33.32
CA ASP A 58 1.23 -10.13 34.43
C ASP A 58 0.08 -9.98 35.42
N ASP A 59 -1.11 -10.35 34.97
CA ASP A 59 -2.33 -10.37 35.78
C ASP A 59 -3.09 -11.68 35.55
N PRO A 60 -3.34 -12.50 36.59
CA PRO A 60 -4.10 -13.73 36.48
C PRO A 60 -5.51 -13.58 35.90
N GLU A 61 -6.15 -12.43 36.06
CA GLU A 61 -7.46 -12.18 35.46
C GLU A 61 -7.36 -12.00 33.94
N LEU A 62 -6.30 -11.36 33.44
CA LEU A 62 -6.04 -11.27 32.00
C LEU A 62 -5.71 -12.64 31.41
N PHE A 63 -4.98 -13.48 32.14
CA PHE A 63 -4.69 -14.87 31.70
C PHE A 63 -5.99 -15.66 31.50
N LYS A 64 -6.98 -15.52 32.41
CA LYS A 64 -8.28 -16.18 32.29
C LYS A 64 -9.09 -15.67 31.08
N LYS A 65 -8.98 -14.40 30.73
CA LYS A 65 -9.66 -13.85 29.54
C LYS A 65 -9.14 -14.49 28.25
N VAL A 66 -7.86 -14.71 28.14
CA VAL A 66 -7.24 -15.26 26.93
C VAL A 66 -7.23 -16.79 26.90
N ASN A 67 -7.34 -17.44 28.08
CA ASN A 67 -7.35 -18.90 28.17
C ASN A 67 -8.23 -19.38 29.34
N ARG A 68 -9.37 -19.97 29.02
CA ARG A 68 -10.31 -20.53 30.04
C ARG A 68 -9.78 -21.73 30.81
N SER A 69 -8.69 -22.33 30.36
CA SER A 69 -8.07 -23.48 31.00
C SER A 69 -7.07 -23.12 32.11
N ILE A 70 -6.89 -21.83 32.40
CA ILE A 70 -6.02 -21.34 33.47
C ILE A 70 -6.50 -21.85 34.83
N GLY A 71 -5.57 -22.41 35.60
CA GLY A 71 -5.83 -23.02 36.89
C GLY A 71 -6.34 -24.47 36.82
N THR A 72 -6.60 -25.00 35.62
CA THR A 72 -7.00 -26.39 35.40
C THR A 72 -5.88 -27.15 34.69
N THR A 73 -5.69 -26.91 33.39
CA THR A 73 -4.64 -27.59 32.59
C THR A 73 -3.42 -26.70 32.34
N VAL A 74 -3.57 -25.38 32.41
CA VAL A 74 -2.48 -24.43 32.28
C VAL A 74 -2.32 -23.65 33.57
N GLN A 75 -1.11 -23.59 34.10
CA GLN A 75 -0.85 -22.85 35.33
C GLN A 75 -0.49 -21.39 35.03
N PRO A 76 -0.81 -20.43 35.91
CA PRO A 76 -0.43 -19.01 35.74
C PRO A 76 1.08 -18.80 35.57
N THR A 77 1.92 -19.70 36.12
CA THR A 77 3.39 -19.68 35.97
C THR A 77 3.81 -19.76 34.50
N TYR A 78 3.08 -20.52 33.67
CA TYR A 78 3.33 -20.60 32.25
C TYR A 78 3.32 -19.21 31.58
N TYR A 79 2.30 -18.37 31.86
CA TYR A 79 2.19 -17.04 31.29
C TYR A 79 3.30 -16.10 31.78
N ARG A 80 3.73 -16.23 33.04
CA ARG A 80 4.86 -15.46 33.57
C ARG A 80 6.18 -15.84 32.92
N GLU A 81 6.40 -17.11 32.67
CA GLU A 81 7.57 -17.62 31.93
C GLU A 81 7.57 -17.08 30.50
N ARG A 82 6.41 -17.11 29.82
CA ARG A 82 6.28 -16.55 28.46
C ARG A 82 6.49 -15.05 28.42
N LEU A 83 5.98 -14.30 29.40
CA LEU A 83 6.24 -12.85 29.52
C LEU A 83 7.72 -12.56 29.78
N HIS A 84 8.39 -13.40 30.59
CA HIS A 84 9.83 -13.27 30.82
C HIS A 84 10.63 -13.55 29.53
N GLU A 85 10.29 -14.58 28.77
CA GLU A 85 10.88 -14.85 27.45
C GLU A 85 10.66 -13.69 26.48
N ALA A 86 9.46 -13.11 26.46
CA ALA A 86 9.17 -11.94 25.65
C ALA A 86 9.97 -10.69 26.05
N ALA A 87 10.24 -10.53 27.35
CA ALA A 87 10.99 -9.39 27.88
C ALA A 87 12.51 -9.49 27.63
N THR A 88 13.03 -10.72 27.57
CA THR A 88 14.47 -10.99 27.43
C THR A 88 14.87 -11.43 26.02
N GLY A 89 13.90 -11.79 25.19
CA GLY A 89 14.09 -12.30 23.84
C GLY A 89 14.13 -11.18 22.77
N THR A 90 13.95 -11.61 21.53
CA THR A 90 13.87 -10.70 20.37
C THR A 90 12.46 -10.11 20.22
N ASP A 91 12.32 -9.08 19.37
CA ASP A 91 11.01 -8.54 18.99
C ASP A 91 10.07 -9.63 18.43
N ASP A 92 10.62 -10.61 17.70
CA ASP A 92 9.84 -11.75 17.19
C ASP A 92 9.32 -12.63 18.32
N THR A 93 10.13 -12.90 19.34
CA THR A 93 9.70 -13.64 20.54
C THR A 93 8.58 -12.91 21.27
N LYS A 94 8.73 -11.59 21.44
CA LYS A 94 7.70 -10.74 22.04
C LYS A 94 6.39 -10.82 21.25
N GLN A 95 6.45 -10.67 19.93
CA GLN A 95 5.26 -10.75 19.08
C GLN A 95 4.61 -12.12 19.08
N GLU A 96 5.42 -13.19 19.13
CA GLU A 96 4.91 -14.55 19.23
C GLU A 96 4.07 -14.73 20.51
N VAL A 97 4.60 -14.31 21.65
CA VAL A 97 3.91 -14.39 22.94
C VAL A 97 2.62 -13.58 22.92
N LEU A 98 2.65 -12.32 22.49
CA LEU A 98 1.46 -11.47 22.41
C LEU A 98 0.38 -12.07 21.48
N THR A 99 0.78 -12.68 20.37
CA THR A 99 -0.16 -13.25 19.40
C THR A 99 -0.71 -14.60 19.81
N LYS A 100 0.16 -15.51 20.30
CA LYS A 100 -0.22 -16.91 20.58
C LYS A 100 -0.76 -17.12 21.98
N ASP A 101 -0.17 -16.44 22.97
CA ASP A 101 -0.52 -16.63 24.36
C ASP A 101 -1.57 -15.62 24.83
N PHE A 102 -1.47 -14.36 24.42
CA PHE A 102 -2.44 -13.31 24.78
C PHE A 102 -3.52 -13.07 23.72
N ASN A 103 -3.50 -13.81 22.63
CA ASN A 103 -4.48 -13.67 21.54
C ASN A 103 -4.62 -12.26 20.97
N MET A 104 -3.61 -11.43 21.15
CA MET A 104 -3.61 -10.06 20.64
C MET A 104 -3.45 -10.05 19.13
N TRP A 105 -4.22 -9.19 18.47
CA TRP A 105 -4.05 -8.93 17.05
C TRP A 105 -2.80 -8.09 16.86
N GLN A 106 -1.74 -8.71 16.38
CA GLN A 106 -0.51 -8.02 16.04
C GLN A 106 -0.48 -7.68 14.54
N GLY A 107 0.10 -6.54 14.18
CA GLY A 107 0.55 -6.32 12.82
C GLY A 107 1.55 -7.41 12.44
N SER A 108 1.68 -7.74 11.14
CA SER A 108 2.66 -8.74 10.71
C SER A 108 4.05 -8.35 11.24
N THR A 109 4.91 -9.34 11.48
CA THR A 109 6.34 -9.15 11.85
C THR A 109 7.14 -8.37 10.80
N LEU A 110 6.58 -8.22 9.61
CA LEU A 110 7.11 -7.34 8.59
C LEU A 110 6.81 -5.90 9.01
N LYS A 111 7.84 -5.13 9.31
CA LYS A 111 7.72 -3.70 9.64
C LYS A 111 7.09 -2.99 8.46
N ASN A 112 6.04 -2.20 8.72
CA ASN A 112 5.54 -1.29 7.70
C ASN A 112 6.69 -0.40 7.26
N TRP A 113 6.85 -0.23 5.97
CA TRP A 113 7.84 0.70 5.45
C TRP A 113 7.46 2.14 5.81
N ILE A 114 6.29 2.56 5.35
CA ILE A 114 5.73 3.89 5.59
C ILE A 114 4.28 3.68 6.04
N ARG A 115 3.87 4.31 7.13
CA ARG A 115 2.51 4.18 7.64
C ARG A 115 1.59 5.13 6.90
N ALA A 116 0.32 4.75 6.78
CA ALA A 116 -0.70 5.60 6.16
C ALA A 116 -0.79 7.00 6.79
N GLU A 117 -0.56 7.10 8.10
CA GLU A 117 -0.55 8.35 8.85
C GLU A 117 0.65 9.26 8.54
N ASP A 118 1.76 8.70 8.08
CA ASP A 118 2.95 9.46 7.68
C ASP A 118 2.80 10.06 6.28
N VAL A 119 1.94 9.48 5.44
CA VAL A 119 1.65 9.96 4.08
C VAL A 119 0.67 11.14 4.08
N ARG A 120 -0.36 11.08 4.94
CA ARG A 120 -1.45 12.07 4.96
C ARG A 120 -0.99 13.53 5.10
N PRO A 121 -0.01 13.88 5.95
CA PRO A 121 0.47 15.25 6.05
C PRO A 121 1.17 15.76 4.78
N LEU A 122 1.61 14.86 3.90
CA LEU A 122 2.28 15.18 2.63
C LEU A 122 1.29 15.28 1.45
N GLN A 123 0.02 14.97 1.67
CA GLN A 123 -1.02 15.07 0.65
C GLN A 123 -1.46 16.52 0.42
N THR A 124 -1.74 16.84 -0.83
CA THR A 124 -2.16 18.18 -1.28
C THR A 124 -3.25 18.04 -2.34
N ASP A 125 -3.98 19.13 -2.62
CA ASP A 125 -4.98 19.18 -3.68
C ASP A 125 -4.37 19.29 -5.08
N MET A 126 -3.04 19.38 -5.18
CA MET A 126 -2.35 19.45 -6.47
C MET A 126 -2.50 18.12 -7.22
N ARG A 127 -2.84 18.22 -8.51
CA ARG A 127 -2.95 17.09 -9.43
C ARG A 127 -1.87 17.20 -10.50
N ILE A 128 -1.56 16.08 -11.14
CA ILE A 128 -0.49 16.00 -12.15
C ILE A 128 -0.72 16.93 -13.34
N ASP A 129 -1.94 17.18 -13.74
CA ASP A 129 -2.25 18.11 -14.85
C ASP A 129 -1.93 19.59 -14.55
N GLN A 130 -1.64 19.90 -13.29
CA GLN A 130 -1.14 21.22 -12.87
C GLN A 130 0.39 21.32 -12.93
N CYS A 131 1.09 20.18 -13.10
CA CYS A 131 2.54 20.07 -13.19
C CYS A 131 3.01 20.24 -14.64
N THR A 132 2.86 21.43 -15.17
CA THR A 132 3.13 21.76 -16.57
C THR A 132 4.54 22.32 -16.79
N LYS A 133 5.03 22.22 -18.03
CA LYS A 133 6.36 22.69 -18.44
C LYS A 133 6.56 24.19 -18.19
N ASP A 134 5.57 25.00 -18.47
CA ASP A 134 5.61 26.47 -18.27
C ASP A 134 5.78 26.85 -16.80
N LYS A 135 5.35 25.97 -15.87
CA LYS A 135 5.58 26.11 -14.43
C LYS A 135 6.90 25.49 -13.96
N GLY A 136 7.72 25.00 -14.87
CA GLY A 136 9.05 24.42 -14.60
C GLY A 136 9.04 22.98 -14.14
N TRP A 137 7.95 22.23 -14.39
CA TRP A 137 7.87 20.81 -14.06
C TRP A 137 8.28 19.92 -15.23
N VAL A 138 8.92 18.79 -14.90
CA VAL A 138 9.12 17.65 -15.79
C VAL A 138 8.65 16.39 -15.10
N ILE A 139 8.18 15.39 -15.85
CA ILE A 139 7.53 14.21 -15.29
C ILE A 139 8.32 12.96 -15.65
N PHE A 140 8.61 12.16 -14.64
CA PHE A 140 9.10 10.79 -14.75
C PHE A 140 7.94 9.85 -14.39
N THR A 141 7.88 8.71 -15.03
CA THR A 141 6.74 7.82 -14.86
C THR A 141 7.21 6.40 -14.58
N GLY A 142 6.61 5.74 -13.62
CA GLY A 142 6.76 4.31 -13.40
C GLY A 142 5.47 3.57 -13.70
N PHE A 143 5.56 2.34 -14.20
CA PHE A 143 4.42 1.51 -14.56
C PHE A 143 4.42 0.19 -13.84
N ASP A 144 3.29 -0.16 -13.25
CA ASP A 144 3.00 -1.52 -12.84
C ASP A 144 1.81 -2.05 -13.63
N PHE A 145 2.08 -3.03 -14.49
CA PHE A 145 1.06 -3.74 -15.27
C PHE A 145 1.02 -5.19 -14.82
N SER A 146 0.32 -5.46 -13.76
CA SER A 146 0.18 -6.80 -13.23
C SER A 146 -0.53 -7.73 -14.24
N MET A 147 -0.18 -9.02 -14.22
CA MET A 147 -0.94 -10.04 -14.98
C MET A 147 -2.16 -10.56 -14.22
N GLY A 148 -2.30 -10.21 -12.96
CA GLY A 148 -3.32 -10.70 -12.03
C GLY A 148 -4.50 -9.73 -11.81
N ASP A 149 -5.10 -9.83 -10.64
CA ASP A 149 -6.26 -9.04 -10.21
C ASP A 149 -5.85 -7.74 -9.49
N ASP A 150 -4.59 -7.32 -9.64
CA ASP A 150 -4.06 -6.09 -9.09
C ASP A 150 -4.41 -4.88 -9.95
N PHE A 151 -3.99 -3.71 -9.49
CA PHE A 151 -4.17 -2.48 -10.26
C PHE A 151 -3.22 -2.45 -11.47
N HIS A 152 -3.64 -1.77 -12.51
CA HIS A 152 -2.88 -1.55 -13.73
C HIS A 152 -2.77 -0.06 -13.97
N GLY A 153 -1.57 0.45 -14.16
CA GLY A 153 -1.43 1.87 -14.43
C GLY A 153 -0.05 2.41 -14.18
N GLY A 154 0.01 3.67 -13.82
CA GLY A 154 1.28 4.33 -13.58
C GLY A 154 1.21 5.43 -12.54
N THR A 155 2.38 5.72 -12.02
CA THR A 155 2.64 6.84 -11.13
C THR A 155 3.41 7.91 -11.88
N TRP A 156 2.96 9.13 -11.72
CA TRP A 156 3.56 10.34 -12.26
C TRP A 156 4.38 11.02 -11.18
N LEU A 157 5.71 11.05 -11.33
CA LEU A 157 6.63 11.77 -10.46
C LEU A 157 7.02 13.08 -11.14
N ALA A 158 6.34 14.16 -10.81
CA ALA A 158 6.69 15.48 -11.26
C ALA A 158 7.86 16.04 -10.47
N VAL A 159 8.86 16.58 -11.15
CA VAL A 159 10.10 17.08 -10.58
C VAL A 159 10.29 18.54 -11.00
N LYS A 160 10.63 19.38 -10.04
CA LYS A 160 10.91 20.80 -10.25
C LYS A 160 12.13 21.20 -9.43
N LYS A 161 13.00 22.04 -10.00
CA LYS A 161 14.10 22.62 -9.23
C LYS A 161 13.55 23.45 -8.06
N ASN A 162 14.14 23.24 -6.89
CA ASN A 162 13.76 24.02 -5.72
C ASN A 162 14.23 25.46 -5.88
N PRO A 163 13.33 26.46 -5.95
CA PRO A 163 13.72 27.86 -6.14
C PRO A 163 14.45 28.46 -4.92
N ALA A 164 14.31 27.83 -3.75
CA ALA A 164 14.93 28.32 -2.51
C ALA A 164 16.33 27.75 -2.26
N GLY A 165 16.91 26.91 -3.16
CA GLY A 165 18.23 26.38 -2.94
C GLY A 165 18.55 25.06 -3.60
N ARG A 166 19.23 24.17 -2.88
CA ARG A 166 19.78 22.92 -3.40
C ARG A 166 18.71 21.84 -3.53
N GLY A 167 18.80 21.05 -4.60
CA GLY A 167 17.97 19.88 -4.84
C GLY A 167 16.69 20.18 -5.63
N ASN A 168 15.88 19.14 -5.73
CA ASN A 168 14.62 19.15 -6.46
C ASN A 168 13.44 18.98 -5.49
N PHE A 169 12.28 19.46 -5.88
CA PHE A 169 11.02 19.23 -5.24
C PHE A 169 10.20 18.25 -6.08
N PHE A 170 9.55 17.29 -5.43
CA PHE A 170 8.76 16.25 -6.07
C PHE A 170 7.26 16.41 -5.79
N HIS A 171 6.47 16.04 -6.77
CA HIS A 171 5.04 15.81 -6.58
C HIS A 171 4.64 14.48 -7.23
N ALA A 172 4.01 13.59 -6.46
CA ALA A 172 3.55 12.30 -6.93
C ALA A 172 2.03 12.28 -7.07
N ASP A 173 1.55 11.89 -8.25
CA ASP A 173 0.15 11.56 -8.53
C ASP A 173 0.09 10.22 -9.25
N CYS A 174 -1.09 9.61 -9.35
CA CYS A 174 -1.22 8.31 -9.99
C CYS A 174 -2.55 8.16 -10.72
N ASP A 175 -2.52 7.41 -11.81
CA ASP A 175 -3.70 6.95 -12.53
C ASP A 175 -3.64 5.42 -12.66
N PHE A 176 -4.55 4.74 -11.98
CA PHE A 176 -4.65 3.28 -11.97
C PHE A 176 -6.04 2.81 -12.34
N TRP A 177 -6.10 1.64 -12.96
CA TRP A 177 -7.32 0.96 -13.40
C TRP A 177 -7.44 -0.39 -12.71
N ILE A 178 -8.67 -0.75 -12.37
CA ILE A 178 -9.03 -2.12 -12.00
C ILE A 178 -9.94 -2.71 -13.06
N LYS A 179 -9.71 -3.98 -13.42
CA LYS A 179 -10.59 -4.69 -14.36
C LYS A 179 -11.96 -4.92 -13.72
N GLU A 180 -13.00 -4.82 -14.51
CA GLU A 180 -14.39 -5.03 -14.03
C GLU A 180 -14.58 -6.41 -13.36
N GLU A 181 -13.92 -7.45 -13.88
CA GLU A 181 -13.99 -8.79 -13.29
C GLU A 181 -13.23 -8.87 -11.97
N SER A 182 -12.06 -8.26 -11.88
CA SER A 182 -11.28 -8.18 -10.62
C SER A 182 -12.03 -7.39 -9.55
N LEU A 183 -12.71 -6.31 -9.94
CA LEU A 183 -13.55 -5.52 -9.01
C LEU A 183 -14.71 -6.36 -8.46
N LYS A 184 -15.40 -7.15 -9.32
CA LYS A 184 -16.53 -7.99 -8.89
C LYS A 184 -16.13 -9.04 -7.86
N ASN A 185 -14.92 -9.54 -7.95
CA ASN A 185 -14.38 -10.60 -7.10
C ASN A 185 -13.58 -10.08 -5.90
N SER A 186 -13.39 -8.76 -5.78
CA SER A 186 -12.58 -8.17 -4.74
C SER A 186 -13.24 -8.19 -3.36
N ALA A 187 -12.47 -8.61 -2.36
CA ALA A 187 -12.89 -8.59 -0.95
C ALA A 187 -13.11 -7.16 -0.41
N ILE A 188 -12.46 -6.16 -1.04
CA ILE A 188 -12.58 -4.74 -0.67
C ILE A 188 -13.38 -3.94 -1.70
N ARG A 189 -14.26 -4.62 -2.44
CA ARG A 189 -15.06 -4.02 -3.52
C ARG A 189 -15.76 -2.71 -3.13
N PRO A 190 -16.45 -2.58 -1.99
CA PRO A 190 -17.13 -1.33 -1.64
C PRO A 190 -16.18 -0.14 -1.54
N LEU A 191 -14.97 -0.38 -1.03
CA LEU A 191 -13.93 0.65 -0.95
C LEU A 191 -13.45 1.07 -2.35
N LEU A 192 -13.22 0.10 -3.23
CA LEU A 192 -12.78 0.35 -4.60
C LEU A 192 -13.85 1.08 -5.42
N GLU A 193 -15.13 0.73 -5.25
CA GLU A 193 -16.26 1.42 -5.88
C GLU A 193 -16.33 2.89 -5.43
N THR A 194 -16.11 3.17 -4.15
CA THR A 194 -16.02 4.54 -3.64
C THR A 194 -14.90 5.33 -4.31
N TRP A 195 -13.73 4.73 -4.50
CA TRP A 195 -12.61 5.40 -5.18
C TRP A 195 -12.86 5.61 -6.67
N ILE A 196 -13.60 4.71 -7.31
CA ILE A 196 -14.02 4.88 -8.71
C ILE A 196 -15.02 6.05 -8.82
N GLU A 197 -16.01 6.12 -7.94
CA GLU A 197 -16.98 7.22 -7.90
C GLU A 197 -16.32 8.58 -7.64
N GLN A 198 -15.27 8.60 -6.82
CA GLN A 198 -14.48 9.79 -6.53
C GLN A 198 -13.46 10.14 -7.64
N GLY A 199 -13.28 9.28 -8.64
CA GLY A 199 -12.33 9.47 -9.75
C GLY A 199 -10.85 9.27 -9.39
N TRP A 200 -10.56 8.54 -8.30
CA TRP A 200 -9.19 8.21 -7.89
C TRP A 200 -8.70 6.87 -8.44
N LEU A 201 -9.62 5.96 -8.72
CA LEU A 201 -9.39 4.68 -9.38
C LEU A 201 -10.29 4.63 -10.61
N HIS A 202 -9.82 4.02 -11.68
CA HIS A 202 -10.57 3.94 -12.92
C HIS A 202 -11.03 2.50 -13.20
N LEU A 203 -12.21 2.34 -13.79
CA LEU A 203 -12.71 1.03 -14.21
C LEU A 203 -12.21 0.71 -15.62
N CYS A 204 -11.58 -0.45 -15.80
CA CYS A 204 -11.29 -1.01 -17.10
C CYS A 204 -12.36 -2.04 -17.46
N PRO A 205 -13.14 -1.84 -18.53
CA PRO A 205 -14.18 -2.80 -18.93
C PRO A 205 -13.62 -4.19 -19.26
N GLY A 206 -14.33 -5.21 -18.82
CA GLY A 206 -14.04 -6.61 -19.16
C GLY A 206 -12.97 -7.26 -18.28
N LYS A 207 -12.29 -8.26 -18.86
CA LYS A 207 -11.37 -9.18 -18.17
C LYS A 207 -9.90 -8.89 -18.41
N VAL A 208 -9.59 -8.13 -19.44
CA VAL A 208 -8.22 -7.85 -19.88
C VAL A 208 -7.99 -6.35 -19.83
N PHE A 209 -6.85 -5.95 -19.27
CA PHE A 209 -6.48 -4.54 -19.24
C PHE A 209 -6.26 -4.02 -20.67
N GLN A 210 -6.79 -2.84 -20.93
CA GLN A 210 -6.69 -2.16 -22.22
C GLN A 210 -5.60 -1.09 -22.14
N PRO A 211 -4.40 -1.30 -22.71
CA PRO A 211 -3.30 -0.36 -22.64
C PRO A 211 -3.59 1.04 -23.20
N ALA A 212 -4.57 1.12 -24.12
CA ALA A 212 -5.04 2.39 -24.67
C ALA A 212 -5.53 3.38 -23.60
N LEU A 213 -6.17 2.88 -22.53
CA LEU A 213 -6.66 3.72 -21.43
C LEU A 213 -5.53 4.57 -20.81
N PHE A 214 -4.37 3.95 -20.62
CA PHE A 214 -3.20 4.65 -20.09
C PHE A 214 -2.62 5.63 -21.11
N THR A 215 -2.48 5.24 -22.38
CA THR A 215 -1.93 6.11 -23.42
C THR A 215 -2.86 7.30 -23.73
N ASP A 216 -4.17 7.11 -23.64
CA ASP A 216 -5.15 8.20 -23.77
C ASP A 216 -5.00 9.22 -22.63
N ARG A 217 -4.80 8.73 -21.39
CA ARG A 217 -4.52 9.60 -20.25
C ARG A 217 -3.18 10.35 -20.41
N LEU A 218 -2.14 9.68 -20.88
CA LEU A 218 -0.86 10.30 -21.21
C LEU A 218 -1.02 11.43 -22.24
N LEU A 219 -1.77 11.18 -23.30
CA LEU A 219 -2.02 12.20 -24.35
C LEU A 219 -2.85 13.37 -23.84
N GLU A 220 -3.82 13.12 -22.97
CA GLU A 220 -4.58 14.19 -22.30
C GLU A 220 -3.63 15.10 -21.49
N LEU A 221 -2.78 14.52 -20.64
CA LEU A 221 -1.81 15.27 -19.86
C LEU A 221 -0.80 16.01 -20.74
N TYR A 222 -0.32 15.39 -21.81
CA TYR A 222 0.56 16.02 -22.78
C TYR A 222 -0.10 17.22 -23.44
N SER A 223 -1.38 17.11 -23.82
CA SER A 223 -2.15 18.21 -24.42
C SER A 223 -2.35 19.40 -23.45
N LYS A 224 -2.35 19.14 -22.13
CA LYS A 224 -2.40 20.16 -21.07
C LYS A 224 -1.04 20.82 -20.79
N GLY A 225 0.03 20.42 -21.48
CA GLY A 225 1.35 21.00 -21.34
C GLY A 225 2.29 20.28 -20.35
N CYS A 226 1.94 19.08 -19.93
CA CYS A 226 2.84 18.22 -19.15
C CYS A 226 4.01 17.74 -20.03
N GLN A 227 5.23 17.79 -19.49
CA GLN A 227 6.44 17.35 -20.17
C GLN A 227 6.94 16.05 -19.56
N PHE A 228 6.87 14.96 -20.31
CA PHE A 228 7.37 13.64 -19.90
C PHE A 228 8.83 13.47 -20.32
N MET A 229 9.65 12.93 -19.41
CA MET A 229 11.08 12.69 -19.63
C MET A 229 11.37 11.23 -19.87
N PHE A 230 11.11 10.37 -18.89
CA PHE A 230 11.39 8.94 -18.94
C PHE A 230 10.24 8.13 -18.34
N PHE A 231 10.16 6.88 -18.79
CA PHE A 231 9.16 5.90 -18.40
C PHE A 231 9.85 4.62 -17.94
N GLY A 232 9.74 4.31 -16.65
CA GLY A 232 10.21 3.06 -16.06
C GLY A 232 9.14 1.98 -16.07
N TYR A 233 9.51 0.73 -16.26
CA TYR A 233 8.59 -0.41 -16.20
C TYR A 233 9.30 -1.68 -15.71
N ASP A 234 8.55 -2.55 -15.02
CA ASP A 234 9.07 -3.87 -14.65
C ASP A 234 9.39 -4.71 -15.90
N LYS A 235 10.66 -5.01 -16.12
CA LYS A 235 11.15 -5.74 -17.28
C LYS A 235 10.56 -7.16 -17.46
N TYR A 236 10.01 -7.72 -16.41
CA TYR A 236 9.46 -9.08 -16.42
C TYR A 236 7.95 -9.12 -16.71
N ARG A 237 7.30 -7.96 -16.82
CA ARG A 237 5.84 -7.85 -16.94
C ARG A 237 5.46 -6.97 -18.13
N ALA A 238 4.42 -7.39 -18.84
CA ALA A 238 3.61 -6.60 -19.77
C ALA A 238 4.28 -6.08 -21.06
N PRO A 239 4.71 -6.97 -22.00
CA PRO A 239 5.22 -6.52 -23.31
C PRO A 239 4.20 -5.69 -24.11
N ASP A 240 2.91 -6.05 -24.09
CA ASP A 240 1.88 -5.37 -24.90
C ASP A 240 1.60 -3.92 -24.47
N PRO A 241 1.42 -3.59 -23.16
CA PRO A 241 1.31 -2.21 -22.73
C PRO A 241 2.53 -1.35 -23.08
N ILE A 242 3.73 -1.89 -22.98
CA ILE A 242 4.96 -1.18 -23.31
C ILE A 242 5.08 -0.92 -24.81
N ASN A 243 4.72 -1.89 -25.64
CA ASN A 243 4.70 -1.69 -27.10
C ASN A 243 3.65 -0.64 -27.51
N THR A 244 2.47 -0.65 -26.87
CA THR A 244 1.43 0.36 -27.08
C THR A 244 1.92 1.76 -26.69
N LEU A 245 2.61 1.87 -25.55
CA LEU A 245 3.22 3.14 -25.11
C LEU A 245 4.25 3.64 -26.13
N LYS A 246 5.20 2.79 -26.55
CA LYS A 246 6.22 3.17 -27.54
C LYS A 246 5.60 3.62 -28.85
N ALA A 247 4.59 2.91 -29.34
CA ALA A 247 3.84 3.29 -30.53
C ALA A 247 3.15 4.65 -30.34
N CYS A 248 2.55 4.92 -29.19
CA CYS A 248 1.93 6.19 -28.86
C CYS A 248 2.96 7.34 -28.85
N LEU A 249 4.09 7.16 -28.16
CA LEU A 249 5.18 8.14 -28.12
C LEU A 249 5.68 8.48 -29.53
N GLN A 250 5.86 7.47 -30.38
CA GLN A 250 6.34 7.67 -31.75
C GLN A 250 5.31 8.36 -32.65
N THR A 251 4.07 7.86 -32.65
CA THR A 251 3.07 8.26 -33.66
C THR A 251 2.26 9.50 -33.24
N LYS A 252 2.05 9.70 -31.94
CA LYS A 252 1.21 10.78 -31.40
C LYS A 252 2.01 11.92 -30.77
N MET A 253 3.18 11.61 -30.19
CA MET A 253 4.01 12.63 -29.53
C MET A 253 5.29 12.97 -30.34
N GLY A 254 5.54 12.31 -31.47
CA GLY A 254 6.66 12.62 -32.38
C GLY A 254 8.03 12.21 -31.85
N VAL A 255 8.10 11.29 -30.90
CA VAL A 255 9.37 10.80 -30.34
C VAL A 255 10.02 9.84 -31.32
N ALA A 256 11.17 10.21 -31.90
CA ALA A 256 11.82 9.45 -32.98
C ALA A 256 12.36 8.07 -32.52
N GLN A 257 12.79 7.96 -31.26
CA GLN A 257 13.41 6.75 -30.69
C GLN A 257 12.82 6.48 -29.30
N PRO A 258 11.56 6.01 -29.20
CA PRO A 258 10.86 5.84 -27.92
C PRO A 258 11.55 4.86 -26.97
N GLU A 259 12.31 3.89 -27.49
CA GLU A 259 13.09 2.93 -26.72
C GLU A 259 14.17 3.58 -25.82
N LYS A 260 14.61 4.79 -26.14
CA LYS A 260 15.55 5.54 -25.29
C LYS A 260 14.88 6.15 -24.06
N TYR A 261 13.59 6.33 -24.10
CA TYR A 261 12.81 6.99 -23.05
C TYR A 261 11.99 6.00 -22.22
N VAL A 262 11.78 4.77 -22.72
CA VAL A 262 11.02 3.71 -22.06
C VAL A 262 12.01 2.66 -21.59
N MET A 263 12.33 2.70 -20.30
CA MET A 263 13.46 1.98 -19.69
C MET A 263 12.97 0.81 -18.83
N PRO A 264 13.55 -0.38 -18.97
CA PRO A 264 13.32 -1.47 -18.04
C PRO A 264 13.94 -1.14 -16.67
N VAL A 265 13.16 -1.35 -15.63
CA VAL A 265 13.58 -1.28 -14.23
C VAL A 265 13.61 -2.69 -13.66
N SER A 266 14.63 -2.99 -12.89
CA SER A 266 14.76 -4.27 -12.21
C SER A 266 14.22 -4.12 -10.80
N GLN A 267 13.32 -5.00 -10.40
CA GLN A 267 12.78 -5.06 -9.04
C GLN A 267 13.64 -5.93 -8.09
N LEU A 268 14.91 -6.20 -8.43
CA LEU A 268 15.84 -6.84 -7.50
C LEU A 268 16.17 -5.86 -6.36
N ASN A 269 16.32 -6.39 -5.14
CA ASN A 269 16.61 -5.57 -3.96
C ASN A 269 17.82 -4.63 -4.19
N SER A 270 18.89 -5.14 -4.80
CA SER A 270 20.10 -4.34 -5.07
C SER A 270 19.90 -3.13 -5.99
N GLU A 271 18.92 -3.16 -6.88
CA GLU A 271 18.64 -2.06 -7.81
C GLU A 271 17.50 -1.15 -7.28
N PHE A 272 16.56 -1.73 -6.55
CA PHE A 272 15.42 -1.02 -5.99
C PHE A 272 15.73 -0.29 -4.67
N SER A 273 16.83 -0.66 -3.97
CA SER A 273 17.20 -0.08 -2.66
C SER A 273 17.43 1.43 -2.76
N GLY A 274 18.27 1.86 -3.69
CA GLY A 274 18.58 3.27 -3.86
C GLY A 274 17.36 4.16 -4.10
N PRO A 275 16.49 3.86 -5.09
CA PRO A 275 15.22 4.57 -5.28
C PRO A 275 14.29 4.54 -4.07
N THR A 276 14.22 3.39 -3.36
CA THR A 276 13.41 3.22 -2.15
C THR A 276 13.87 4.12 -1.01
N GLU A 277 15.18 4.18 -0.78
CA GLU A 277 15.81 5.03 0.23
C GLU A 277 15.66 6.52 -0.11
N ASN A 278 15.88 6.91 -1.37
CA ASN A 278 15.68 8.29 -1.82
C ASN A 278 14.23 8.77 -1.63
N LEU A 279 13.26 7.89 -1.88
CA LEU A 279 11.85 8.20 -1.62
C LEU A 279 11.59 8.39 -0.12
N TYR A 280 12.15 7.52 0.71
CA TYR A 280 12.07 7.65 2.16
C TYR A 280 12.67 8.98 2.64
N ASP A 281 13.86 9.32 2.19
CA ASP A 281 14.53 10.57 2.53
C ASP A 281 13.73 11.80 2.10
N ALA A 282 13.11 11.75 0.91
CA ALA A 282 12.25 12.83 0.43
C ALA A 282 11.03 13.07 1.31
N MET A 283 10.48 12.00 1.91
CA MET A 283 9.30 12.07 2.79
C MET A 283 9.65 12.50 4.22
N PHE A 284 10.78 12.04 4.75
CA PHE A 284 11.14 12.17 6.17
C PHE A 284 12.28 13.16 6.45
N ALA A 285 12.73 13.92 5.46
CA ALA A 285 13.62 15.03 5.68
C ALA A 285 13.03 16.03 6.71
N PRO A 286 13.85 16.79 7.45
CA PRO A 286 13.36 17.84 8.38
C PRO A 286 12.37 18.81 7.74
N VAL A 287 12.54 19.07 6.43
CA VAL A 287 11.56 19.74 5.57
C VAL A 287 11.33 18.78 4.40
N PRO A 288 10.21 18.06 4.37
CA PRO A 288 9.90 17.16 3.26
C PRO A 288 9.95 17.89 1.92
N PHE A 289 10.54 17.23 0.93
CA PHE A 289 10.64 17.77 -0.43
C PHE A 289 9.88 16.94 -1.47
N ILE A 290 8.93 16.15 -0.99
CA ILE A 290 7.91 15.45 -1.80
C ILE A 290 6.52 15.78 -1.27
N SER A 291 5.56 15.88 -2.17
CA SER A 291 4.13 15.92 -1.87
C SER A 291 3.38 14.89 -2.72
N PHE A 292 2.20 14.51 -2.28
CA PHE A 292 1.31 13.55 -2.95
C PHE A 292 -0.02 14.22 -3.28
N SER A 293 -0.68 13.78 -4.35
CA SER A 293 -2.09 14.12 -4.56
C SER A 293 -2.96 13.60 -3.41
N ASN A 294 -4.15 14.15 -3.22
CA ASN A 294 -5.11 13.70 -2.21
C ASN A 294 -5.74 12.32 -2.51
N SER A 295 -5.12 11.53 -3.41
CA SER A 295 -5.59 10.19 -3.71
C SER A 295 -5.55 9.28 -2.46
N PRO A 296 -6.67 8.62 -2.12
CA PRO A 296 -6.70 7.65 -1.02
C PRO A 296 -5.85 6.39 -1.31
N LEU A 297 -5.45 6.18 -2.56
CA LEU A 297 -4.55 5.11 -2.96
C LEU A 297 -3.19 5.22 -2.25
N TRP A 298 -2.67 6.43 -2.02
CA TRP A 298 -1.37 6.62 -1.38
C TRP A 298 -1.31 6.07 0.04
N PRO A 299 -2.12 6.55 1.00
CA PRO A 299 -2.07 6.02 2.38
C PRO A 299 -2.44 4.54 2.44
N PHE A 300 -3.33 4.06 1.56
CA PHE A 300 -3.72 2.65 1.51
C PHE A 300 -2.56 1.76 1.02
N CYS A 301 -1.92 2.12 -0.09
CA CYS A 301 -0.87 1.30 -0.70
C CYS A 301 0.44 1.36 0.09
N PHE A 302 0.83 2.51 0.65
CA PHE A 302 1.94 2.58 1.59
C PHE A 302 1.67 1.75 2.85
N GLY A 303 0.47 1.85 3.41
CA GLY A 303 0.06 1.02 4.55
C GLY A 303 0.02 -0.48 4.25
N SER A 304 -0.09 -0.88 2.99
CA SER A 304 -0.04 -2.27 2.52
C SER A 304 1.38 -2.76 2.18
N ALA A 305 2.35 -1.85 2.11
CA ALA A 305 3.74 -2.15 1.79
C ALA A 305 4.57 -2.47 3.03
N VAL A 306 5.49 -3.40 2.88
CA VAL A 306 6.55 -3.72 3.86
C VAL A 306 7.88 -3.76 3.13
N LEU A 307 8.98 -3.55 3.85
CA LEU A 307 10.30 -3.75 3.28
C LEU A 307 10.71 -5.22 3.33
N GLU A 308 11.06 -5.76 2.19
CA GLU A 308 11.85 -6.98 2.09
C GLU A 308 13.33 -6.58 2.08
N THR A 309 14.13 -7.23 2.92
CA THR A 309 15.57 -6.97 3.03
C THR A 309 16.33 -8.22 2.62
N ASP A 310 17.35 -8.05 1.77
CA ASP A 310 18.25 -9.15 1.40
C ASP A 310 19.43 -9.28 2.39
N SER A 311 20.28 -10.28 2.17
CA SER A 311 21.45 -10.56 3.03
C SER A 311 22.55 -9.47 2.98
N ARG A 312 22.43 -8.49 2.08
CA ARG A 312 23.32 -7.32 1.92
C ARG A 312 22.67 -6.03 2.40
N GLU A 313 21.57 -6.13 3.12
CA GLU A 313 20.77 -5.01 3.63
C GLU A 313 20.09 -4.16 2.54
N ASN A 314 20.08 -4.61 1.26
CA ASN A 314 19.30 -3.93 0.24
C ASN A 314 17.81 -4.15 0.48
N VAL A 315 17.02 -3.11 0.27
CA VAL A 315 15.59 -3.10 0.58
C VAL A 315 14.73 -2.86 -0.66
N ARG A 316 13.52 -3.41 -0.64
CA ARG A 316 12.47 -3.06 -1.60
C ARG A 316 11.08 -3.15 -0.98
N PRO A 317 10.12 -2.32 -1.39
CA PRO A 317 8.75 -2.45 -0.95
C PRO A 317 8.09 -3.66 -1.64
N VAL A 318 7.44 -4.49 -0.82
CA VAL A 318 6.65 -5.65 -1.27
C VAL A 318 5.29 -5.67 -0.57
N LYS A 319 4.34 -6.44 -1.09
CA LYS A 319 3.05 -6.65 -0.43
C LYS A 319 3.24 -7.30 0.93
N ARG A 320 2.60 -6.76 1.96
CA ARG A 320 2.56 -7.35 3.30
C ARG A 320 1.96 -8.75 3.29
N ALA A 321 0.95 -8.98 2.47
CA ALA A 321 0.31 -10.27 2.30
C ALA A 321 -0.13 -10.45 0.85
N GLN A 322 -0.09 -11.68 0.37
CA GLN A 322 -0.59 -12.04 -0.96
C GLN A 322 -2.12 -12.19 -0.95
N THR A 323 -2.80 -11.14 -0.51
CA THR A 323 -4.26 -11.07 -0.45
C THR A 323 -4.75 -9.92 -1.33
N ASP A 324 -5.98 -10.03 -1.79
CA ASP A 324 -6.60 -8.99 -2.61
C ASP A 324 -6.75 -7.65 -1.87
N SER A 325 -6.85 -7.68 -0.54
CA SER A 325 -6.92 -6.48 0.29
C SER A 325 -5.60 -5.71 0.43
N CYS A 326 -4.48 -6.26 -0.06
CA CYS A 326 -3.18 -5.60 -0.05
C CYS A 326 -2.80 -5.22 -1.48
N LYS A 327 -2.76 -3.92 -1.78
CA LYS A 327 -2.33 -3.38 -3.07
C LYS A 327 -1.14 -2.46 -2.84
N VAL A 328 -0.09 -2.59 -3.65
CA VAL A 328 1.14 -1.80 -3.57
C VAL A 328 1.56 -1.20 -4.91
N ASP A 329 0.79 -1.47 -5.95
CA ASP A 329 1.12 -1.13 -7.35
C ASP A 329 1.48 0.37 -7.53
N PRO A 330 0.73 1.35 -6.97
CA PRO A 330 1.11 2.76 -7.02
C PRO A 330 2.47 3.07 -6.37
N VAL A 331 2.81 2.36 -5.30
CA VAL A 331 4.06 2.56 -4.56
C VAL A 331 5.24 1.95 -5.32
N GLN A 332 5.07 0.75 -5.89
CA GLN A 332 6.10 0.13 -6.73
C GLN A 332 6.35 0.97 -7.98
N ALA A 333 5.31 1.41 -8.66
CA ALA A 333 5.43 2.34 -9.78
C ALA A 333 6.09 3.68 -9.41
N LEU A 334 5.87 4.18 -8.18
CA LEU A 334 6.57 5.38 -7.69
C LEU A 334 8.08 5.14 -7.54
N VAL A 335 8.47 3.99 -7.01
CA VAL A 335 9.90 3.62 -6.90
C VAL A 335 10.52 3.46 -8.27
N GLU A 336 9.81 2.90 -9.25
CA GLU A 336 10.27 2.84 -10.64
C GLU A 336 10.42 4.24 -11.29
N ALA A 337 9.50 5.15 -11.01
CA ALA A 337 9.62 6.54 -11.45
C ALA A 337 10.83 7.24 -10.82
N MET A 338 11.09 6.98 -9.55
CA MET A 338 12.28 7.48 -8.84
C MET A 338 13.57 6.89 -9.43
N ASP A 339 13.58 5.60 -9.78
CA ASP A 339 14.75 4.95 -10.40
C ASP A 339 15.14 5.60 -11.73
N VAL A 340 14.17 5.81 -12.64
CA VAL A 340 14.47 6.46 -13.92
C VAL A 340 14.83 7.94 -13.76
N TYR A 341 14.31 8.62 -12.74
CA TYR A 341 14.74 9.97 -12.38
C TYR A 341 16.20 9.98 -11.92
N LEU A 342 16.60 9.10 -11.00
CA LEU A 342 17.97 9.03 -10.49
C LEU A 342 18.99 8.68 -11.59
N ARG A 343 18.63 7.78 -12.51
CA ARG A 343 19.46 7.49 -13.70
C ARG A 343 19.63 8.71 -14.60
N TYR A 344 18.59 9.51 -14.77
CA TYR A 344 18.66 10.77 -15.53
C TYR A 344 19.55 11.79 -14.85
N GLU A 345 19.43 12.00 -13.54
CA GLU A 345 20.30 12.92 -12.79
C GLU A 345 21.77 12.47 -12.84
N GLY A 346 22.04 11.17 -12.66
CA GLY A 346 23.40 10.62 -12.74
C GLY A 346 24.09 10.73 -14.11
N GLN A 347 23.32 10.93 -15.18
CA GLN A 347 23.87 11.17 -16.52
C GLN A 347 24.18 12.66 -16.80
N ASN A 348 23.66 13.56 -15.97
CA ASN A 348 23.81 15.02 -16.14
C ASN A 348 24.83 15.63 -15.17
N HIS A 349 25.46 14.81 -14.36
CA HIS A 349 26.59 15.13 -13.47
C HIS A 349 27.85 14.38 -13.90
#